data_dd19eec4baa3b57a4fb9dcd4ed4ec0a9
#
_entry.id   dd19eec4baa3b57a4fb9dcd4ed4ec0a9
#
_cell.length_a   1.000
_cell.length_b   1.000
_cell.length_c   1.000
_cell.angle_alpha   90.00
_cell.angle_beta   90.00
_cell.angle_gamma   90.00
#
_symmetry.space_group_name_H-M   'P 1'
#
loop_
_entity.id
_entity.type
_entity.pdbx_description
1 polymer ?
#
loop_
_entity_poly.entity_id
_entity_poly.type
_entity_poly.pdbx_seq_one_letter_code
_entity_poly.pdbx_strand_id
1 'polypeptide(L)'
;MRIGKEKGVPISPELIGLFFEDINFAADGGLYAELIENRSFEAKEAYGNPGRFYAVDDFGYAWKPLYQTGEDPPLMQYVTGTPVSAVNPHYLRFTAKQAGQGFANKAYDGIRLEKNHTYCASFYARCVAYEGDGFQLSL
;
A
#
# COMPACT_ATOMS: atom_id res chain seq x y z
N MET A 1 13.75 -16.95 46.44
CA MET A 1 14.83 -16.90 45.43
C MET A 1 15.87 -15.93 45.91
N ARG A 2 17.14 -16.39 46.15
CA ARG A 2 18.25 -15.50 46.51
C ARG A 2 19.05 -15.24 45.26
N ILE A 3 19.18 -13.97 44.88
CA ILE A 3 20.07 -13.56 43.80
C ILE A 3 21.44 -13.32 44.43
N GLY A 4 22.40 -14.21 44.15
CA GLY A 4 23.78 -14.09 44.64
C GLY A 4 24.59 -13.04 43.85
N LYS A 5 25.69 -12.55 44.44
CA LYS A 5 26.64 -11.66 43.76
C LYS A 5 27.70 -12.40 42.95
N GLU A 6 27.60 -13.70 42.87
CA GLU A 6 28.56 -14.53 42.15
C GLU A 6 28.34 -14.35 40.60
N LYS A 7 29.47 -14.27 39.89
CA LYS A 7 29.43 -14.27 38.44
C LYS A 7 28.86 -15.59 37.95
N GLY A 8 27.68 -15.53 37.34
CA GLY A 8 27.08 -16.68 36.67
C GLY A 8 27.86 -17.12 35.42
N VAL A 9 27.45 -18.20 34.83
CA VAL A 9 27.96 -18.66 33.53
C VAL A 9 27.66 -17.59 32.46
N PRO A 10 28.63 -17.23 31.61
CA PRO A 10 28.34 -16.31 30.51
C PRO A 10 27.22 -16.85 29.62
N ILE A 11 26.22 -16.03 29.38
CA ILE A 11 25.16 -16.36 28.44
C ILE A 11 25.62 -15.95 27.04
N SER A 12 25.50 -16.87 26.07
CA SER A 12 25.80 -16.56 24.68
C SER A 12 24.90 -15.40 24.20
N PRO A 13 25.48 -14.42 23.51
CA PRO A 13 24.63 -13.35 22.89
C PRO A 13 23.64 -13.89 21.87
N GLU A 14 23.86 -15.12 21.38
CA GLU A 14 22.96 -15.79 20.44
C GLU A 14 21.79 -16.53 21.12
N LEU A 15 21.78 -16.58 22.47
CA LEU A 15 20.70 -17.26 23.20
C LEU A 15 19.38 -16.49 23.18
N ILE A 16 19.45 -15.17 23.02
CA ILE A 16 18.29 -14.30 22.99
C ILE A 16 18.19 -13.68 21.60
N GLY A 17 17.10 -13.96 20.90
CA GLY A 17 16.79 -13.40 19.60
C GLY A 17 15.40 -12.80 19.58
N LEU A 18 15.08 -12.12 18.51
CA LEU A 18 13.74 -11.65 18.20
C LEU A 18 13.13 -12.57 17.17
N PHE A 19 11.91 -13.00 17.44
CA PHE A 19 11.05 -13.57 16.41
C PHE A 19 10.30 -12.43 15.72
N PHE A 20 10.39 -12.39 14.40
CA PHE A 20 9.63 -11.44 13.60
C PHE A 20 8.78 -12.21 12.59
N GLU A 21 7.51 -11.86 12.55
CA GLU A 21 6.56 -12.39 11.58
C GLU A 21 5.69 -11.23 11.08
N ASP A 22 5.42 -11.19 9.78
CA ASP A 22 4.58 -10.16 9.18
C ASP A 22 3.09 -10.47 9.40
N ILE A 23 2.64 -10.15 10.60
CA ILE A 23 1.24 -10.23 10.99
C ILE A 23 0.69 -8.81 11.15
N ASN A 24 -0.51 -8.56 10.64
CA ASN A 24 -1.19 -7.27 10.77
C ASN A 24 -0.32 -6.08 10.29
N PHE A 25 0.33 -6.22 9.13
CA PHE A 25 1.19 -5.17 8.55
C PHE A 25 2.39 -4.78 9.43
N ALA A 26 2.95 -5.75 10.16
CA ALA A 26 4.09 -5.48 11.02
C ALA A 26 5.35 -5.07 10.26
N ALA A 27 5.53 -5.53 9.04
CA ALA A 27 6.63 -5.14 8.15
C ALA A 27 6.26 -3.94 7.29
N ASP A 28 5.44 -4.15 6.28
CA ASP A 28 4.99 -3.11 5.34
C ASP A 28 3.77 -2.39 5.94
N GLY A 29 3.88 -1.08 6.16
CA GLY A 29 2.92 -0.31 6.96
C GLY A 29 3.23 -0.26 8.47
N GLY A 30 4.21 -1.05 8.94
CA GLY A 30 4.71 -1.08 10.31
C GLY A 30 6.15 -0.61 10.42
N LEU A 31 7.12 -1.53 10.47
CA LEU A 31 8.55 -1.19 10.53
C LEU A 31 9.00 -0.37 9.31
N TYR A 32 8.48 -0.65 8.15
CA TYR A 32 8.59 0.19 6.98
C TYR A 32 7.38 1.14 6.94
N ALA A 33 7.59 2.38 7.32
CA ALA A 33 6.54 3.37 7.53
C ALA A 33 5.98 3.97 6.21
N GLU A 34 5.72 3.11 5.23
CA GLU A 34 4.98 3.48 4.02
C GLU A 34 3.49 3.54 4.33
N LEU A 35 2.82 4.62 3.92
CA LEU A 35 1.39 4.81 4.17
C LEU A 35 0.52 4.30 3.02
N ILE A 36 1.10 4.07 1.84
CA ILE A 36 0.39 3.62 0.65
C ILE A 36 0.58 2.11 0.49
N GLU A 37 -0.49 1.37 0.68
CA GLU A 37 -0.49 -0.08 0.49
C GLU A 37 -0.38 -0.43 -1.00
N ASN A 38 0.37 -1.49 -1.32
CA ASN A 38 0.61 -1.91 -2.71
C ASN A 38 1.07 -0.76 -3.63
N ARG A 39 2.01 0.05 -3.15
CA ARG A 39 2.54 1.25 -3.84
C ARG A 39 3.19 0.94 -5.19
N SER A 40 3.71 -0.26 -5.35
CA SER A 40 4.38 -0.72 -6.58
C SER A 40 3.46 -1.47 -7.55
N PHE A 41 2.20 -1.70 -7.19
CA PHE A 41 1.21 -2.47 -7.96
C PHE A 41 1.60 -3.93 -8.25
N GLU A 42 2.56 -4.48 -7.50
CA GLU A 42 3.01 -5.86 -7.68
C GLU A 42 2.08 -6.89 -7.03
N ALA A 43 1.39 -6.53 -5.95
CA ALA A 43 0.39 -7.36 -5.33
C ALA A 43 -0.94 -7.25 -6.12
N LYS A 44 -1.24 -8.26 -6.91
CA LYS A 44 -2.50 -8.32 -7.67
C LYS A 44 -3.64 -8.90 -6.85
N GLU A 45 -3.29 -9.71 -5.86
CA GLU A 45 -4.24 -10.42 -5.01
C GLU A 45 -3.84 -10.19 -3.55
N ALA A 46 -4.83 -10.16 -2.67
CA ALA A 46 -4.55 -10.12 -1.24
C ALA A 46 -3.80 -11.38 -0.80
N TYR A 47 -2.67 -11.21 -0.14
CA TYR A 47 -2.00 -12.31 0.53
C TYR A 47 -2.85 -12.76 1.72
N GLY A 48 -3.31 -14.00 1.70
CA GLY A 48 -4.05 -14.59 2.81
C GLY A 48 -5.45 -15.04 2.44
N ASN A 49 -6.20 -15.50 3.44
CA ASN A 49 -7.54 -16.03 3.25
C ASN A 49 -8.49 -14.93 2.74
N PRO A 50 -9.00 -15.02 1.52
CA PRO A 50 -9.83 -13.99 0.89
C PRO A 50 -11.12 -13.64 1.66
N GLY A 51 -11.45 -14.40 2.69
CA GLY A 51 -12.65 -14.18 3.50
C GLY A 51 -12.47 -13.29 4.74
N ARG A 52 -11.26 -12.82 5.06
CA ARG A 52 -11.05 -12.25 6.40
C ARG A 52 -10.78 -10.74 6.47
N PHE A 53 -10.06 -10.14 5.54
CA PHE A 53 -9.69 -8.72 5.69
C PHE A 53 -9.68 -7.89 4.42
N TYR A 54 -9.59 -8.49 3.25
CA TYR A 54 -9.45 -7.74 2.00
C TYR A 54 -10.32 -8.36 0.93
N ALA A 55 -11.46 -7.76 0.68
CA ALA A 55 -12.18 -8.04 -0.55
C ALA A 55 -11.28 -7.56 -1.69
N VAL A 56 -10.73 -8.50 -2.45
CA VAL A 56 -10.22 -8.19 -3.78
C VAL A 56 -11.45 -7.92 -4.61
N ASP A 57 -11.76 -6.65 -4.76
CA ASP A 57 -12.70 -6.24 -5.80
C ASP A 57 -12.01 -6.46 -7.15
N ASP A 58 -12.76 -6.42 -8.23
CA ASP A 58 -12.29 -6.66 -9.62
C ASP A 58 -11.19 -5.69 -10.08
N PHE A 59 -10.77 -4.76 -9.21
CA PHE A 59 -9.84 -3.67 -9.52
C PHE A 59 -8.45 -3.86 -8.93
N GLY A 60 -8.23 -4.92 -8.14
CA GLY A 60 -6.94 -5.25 -7.56
C GLY A 60 -6.78 -4.84 -6.10
N TYR A 61 -5.68 -5.29 -5.52
CA TYR A 61 -5.41 -5.14 -4.10
C TYR A 61 -5.06 -3.70 -3.71
N ALA A 62 -5.66 -3.20 -2.64
CA ALA A 62 -5.46 -1.89 -2.01
C ALA A 62 -5.96 -0.66 -2.79
N TRP A 63 -6.25 -0.77 -4.07
CA TRP A 63 -6.69 0.33 -4.91
C TRP A 63 -8.14 0.14 -5.36
N LYS A 64 -8.91 1.20 -5.36
CA LYS A 64 -10.32 1.18 -5.80
C LYS A 64 -10.64 2.37 -6.70
N PRO A 65 -11.57 2.20 -7.65
CA PRO A 65 -12.07 3.31 -8.44
C PRO A 65 -12.94 4.24 -7.59
N LEU A 66 -12.92 5.51 -7.94
CA LEU A 66 -13.82 6.52 -7.42
C LEU A 66 -14.73 7.01 -8.55
N TYR A 67 -16.03 6.88 -8.36
CA TYR A 67 -17.08 7.35 -9.27
C TYR A 67 -18.41 7.43 -8.53
N GLN A 68 -19.38 8.15 -9.07
CA GLN A 68 -20.68 8.31 -8.44
C GLN A 68 -21.60 7.12 -8.76
N THR A 69 -22.53 6.86 -7.86
CA THR A 69 -23.55 5.83 -8.08
C THR A 69 -24.37 6.13 -9.34
N GLY A 70 -24.47 5.16 -10.23
CA GLY A 70 -25.17 5.31 -11.50
C GLY A 70 -24.31 5.74 -12.69
N GLU A 71 -23.05 6.07 -12.44
CA GLU A 71 -22.08 6.29 -13.52
C GLU A 71 -21.47 4.97 -14.00
N ASP A 72 -21.04 4.96 -15.26
CA ASP A 72 -20.14 3.92 -15.74
C ASP A 72 -18.81 4.00 -15.03
N PRO A 73 -18.31 2.91 -14.42
CA PRO A 73 -17.04 2.95 -13.71
C PRO A 73 -15.88 3.27 -14.66
N PRO A 74 -14.83 3.93 -14.15
CA PRO A 74 -13.57 4.11 -14.89
C PRO A 74 -12.92 2.75 -15.15
N LEU A 75 -12.05 2.68 -16.14
CA LEU A 75 -11.26 1.49 -16.38
C LEU A 75 -9.96 1.56 -15.57
N MET A 76 -9.75 0.56 -14.73
CA MET A 76 -8.53 0.36 -13.98
C MET A 76 -7.90 -0.98 -14.33
N GLN A 77 -6.61 -0.98 -14.65
CA GLN A 77 -5.90 -2.20 -15.04
C GLN A 77 -4.48 -2.19 -14.48
N TYR A 78 -4.04 -3.31 -13.94
CA TYR A 78 -2.63 -3.56 -13.68
C TYR A 78 -1.98 -4.09 -14.96
N VAL A 79 -1.03 -3.34 -15.47
CA VAL A 79 -0.38 -3.62 -16.74
C VAL A 79 1.13 -3.62 -16.60
N THR A 80 1.77 -4.32 -17.52
CA THR A 80 3.22 -4.28 -17.75
C THR A 80 3.50 -3.69 -19.13
N GLY A 81 4.72 -3.33 -19.40
CA GLY A 81 5.11 -2.85 -20.75
C GLY A 81 6.24 -1.83 -20.67
N THR A 82 5.96 -0.60 -20.25
CA THR A 82 6.98 0.44 -20.09
C THR A 82 7.01 0.92 -18.65
N PRO A 83 7.51 0.08 -17.71
CA PRO A 83 7.54 0.41 -16.29
C PRO A 83 8.58 1.49 -15.99
N VAL A 84 8.44 2.14 -14.83
CA VAL A 84 9.48 3.02 -14.27
C VAL A 84 10.70 2.21 -13.82
N SER A 85 10.46 0.99 -13.32
CA SER A 85 11.50 0.08 -12.84
C SER A 85 11.32 -1.31 -13.44
N ALA A 86 12.41 -1.92 -13.90
CA ALA A 86 12.39 -3.30 -14.38
C ALA A 86 12.16 -4.33 -13.27
N VAL A 87 12.50 -3.98 -12.01
CA VAL A 87 12.29 -4.85 -10.84
C VAL A 87 10.83 -4.86 -10.42
N ASN A 88 10.15 -3.71 -10.60
CA ASN A 88 8.70 -3.57 -10.35
C ASN A 88 8.02 -3.24 -11.68
N PRO A 89 7.71 -4.24 -12.51
CA PRO A 89 7.24 -4.02 -13.87
C PRO A 89 5.77 -3.62 -13.98
N HIS A 90 5.00 -3.72 -12.91
CA HIS A 90 3.59 -3.37 -12.94
C HIS A 90 3.36 -1.88 -12.68
N TYR A 91 2.31 -1.37 -13.28
CA TYR A 91 1.78 -0.04 -13.01
C TYR A 91 0.26 -0.03 -13.22
N LEU A 92 -0.41 0.92 -12.57
CA LEU A 92 -1.83 1.14 -12.76
C LEU A 92 -2.07 1.97 -14.02
N ARG A 93 -2.84 1.43 -14.94
CA ARG A 93 -3.44 2.21 -16.03
C ARG A 93 -4.86 2.59 -15.63
N PHE A 94 -5.11 3.88 -15.61
CA PHE A 94 -6.41 4.45 -15.30
C PHE A 94 -6.96 5.19 -16.51
N THR A 95 -8.23 4.95 -16.83
CA THR A 95 -8.93 5.67 -17.89
C THR A 95 -10.27 6.14 -17.32
N ALA A 96 -10.39 7.44 -17.11
CA ALA A 96 -11.66 8.07 -16.77
C ALA A 96 -12.58 8.05 -18.00
N LYS A 97 -13.85 7.82 -17.77
CA LYS A 97 -14.90 7.94 -18.81
C LYS A 97 -15.61 9.28 -18.75
N GLN A 98 -15.50 9.96 -17.61
CA GLN A 98 -16.09 11.27 -17.39
C GLN A 98 -15.34 12.03 -16.30
N ALA A 99 -15.57 13.35 -16.24
CA ALA A 99 -14.97 14.22 -15.24
C ALA A 99 -15.39 13.81 -13.81
N GLY A 100 -14.50 14.00 -12.85
CA GLY A 100 -14.73 13.67 -11.44
C GLY A 100 -14.44 12.21 -11.08
N GLN A 101 -14.20 11.33 -12.03
CA GLN A 101 -13.76 9.97 -11.76
C GLN A 101 -12.28 9.93 -11.34
N GLY A 102 -11.94 9.02 -10.46
CA GLY A 102 -10.60 8.86 -9.92
C GLY A 102 -10.34 7.46 -9.40
N PHE A 103 -9.30 7.34 -8.60
CA PHE A 103 -8.98 6.14 -7.86
C PHE A 103 -8.39 6.51 -6.49
N ALA A 104 -8.55 5.62 -5.52
CA ALA A 104 -8.06 5.80 -4.17
C ALA A 104 -7.30 4.58 -3.67
N ASN A 105 -6.33 4.82 -2.82
CA ASN A 105 -5.67 3.79 -2.04
C ASN A 105 -6.39 3.62 -0.70
N LYS A 106 -6.59 2.38 -0.26
CA LYS A 106 -7.23 2.07 1.02
C LYS A 106 -6.27 2.19 2.20
N ALA A 107 -4.96 2.26 1.91
CA ALA A 107 -3.90 2.17 2.90
C ALA A 107 -4.01 0.92 3.80
N TYR A 108 -3.33 0.91 4.91
CA TYR A 108 -3.38 -0.15 5.92
C TYR A 108 -4.47 0.19 6.96
N ASP A 109 -5.74 -0.03 6.59
CA ASP A 109 -6.93 0.39 7.37
C ASP A 109 -7.10 1.92 7.51
N GLY A 110 -6.62 2.66 6.54
CA GLY A 110 -6.65 4.12 6.48
C GLY A 110 -5.32 4.76 6.82
N ILE A 111 -5.21 6.05 6.52
CA ILE A 111 -4.05 6.87 6.84
C ILE A 111 -4.36 7.70 8.08
N ARG A 112 -3.63 7.44 9.17
CA ARG A 112 -3.71 8.26 10.37
C ARG A 112 -2.99 9.58 10.15
N LEU A 113 -3.75 10.67 10.08
CA LEU A 113 -3.20 12.01 10.02
C LEU A 113 -3.11 12.62 11.41
N GLU A 114 -1.96 13.17 11.76
CA GLU A 114 -1.70 13.82 13.03
C GLU A 114 -1.58 15.33 12.84
N LYS A 115 -2.19 16.08 13.75
CA LYS A 115 -2.16 17.56 13.74
C LYS A 115 -0.71 18.06 13.80
N ASN A 116 -0.39 19.02 12.97
CA ASN A 116 0.93 19.65 12.87
C ASN A 116 2.06 18.74 12.35
N HIS A 117 1.74 17.59 11.77
CA HIS A 117 2.71 16.77 11.04
C HIS A 117 2.68 17.11 9.55
N THR A 118 3.84 16.99 8.91
CA THR A 118 3.98 17.15 7.46
C THR A 118 4.03 15.77 6.83
N TYR A 119 3.23 15.56 5.81
CA TYR A 119 3.21 14.35 5.01
C TYR A 119 3.71 14.68 3.61
N CYS A 120 4.55 13.81 3.07
CA CYS A 120 5.05 13.93 1.71
C CYS A 120 4.52 12.78 0.87
N ALA A 121 3.97 13.10 -0.30
CA ALA A 121 3.59 12.11 -1.30
C ALA A 121 4.41 12.32 -2.56
N SER A 122 4.85 11.22 -3.18
CA SER A 122 5.52 11.23 -4.46
C SER A 122 5.03 10.07 -5.33
N PHE A 123 4.94 10.29 -6.63
CA PHE A 123 4.52 9.26 -7.57
C PHE A 123 5.07 9.56 -8.96
N TYR A 124 5.14 8.51 -9.78
CA TYR A 124 5.46 8.64 -11.18
C TYR A 124 4.18 8.51 -12.01
N ALA A 125 3.94 9.44 -12.89
CA ALA A 125 2.79 9.41 -13.78
C ALA A 125 3.21 9.66 -15.22
N ARG A 126 2.53 9.01 -16.15
CA ARG A 126 2.63 9.26 -17.59
C ARG A 126 1.22 9.44 -18.13
N CYS A 127 0.96 10.61 -18.69
CA CYS A 127 -0.27 10.87 -19.42
C CYS A 127 -0.17 10.36 -20.85
N VAL A 128 -1.15 9.58 -21.28
CA VAL A 128 -1.24 9.07 -22.67
C VAL A 128 -2.23 9.89 -23.47
N ALA A 129 -3.36 10.24 -22.88
CA ALA A 129 -4.36 11.13 -23.46
C ALA A 129 -5.02 11.91 -22.33
N TYR A 130 -5.27 13.17 -22.55
CA TYR A 130 -5.85 14.04 -21.54
C TYR A 130 -6.74 15.10 -22.19
N GLU A 131 -7.94 15.21 -21.67
CA GLU A 131 -8.89 16.27 -22.00
C GLU A 131 -9.44 16.81 -20.67
N GLY A 132 -9.18 18.08 -20.34
CA GLY A 132 -9.67 18.70 -19.11
C GLY A 132 -8.68 19.66 -18.44
N ASP A 133 -9.02 20.09 -17.23
CA ASP A 133 -8.30 21.16 -16.51
C ASP A 133 -7.22 20.65 -15.52
N GLY A 134 -7.00 19.34 -15.43
CA GLY A 134 -6.04 18.75 -14.53
C GLY A 134 -6.59 17.59 -13.70
N PHE A 135 -5.79 17.09 -12.80
CA PHE A 135 -6.22 16.12 -11.79
C PHE A 135 -5.92 16.65 -10.39
N GLN A 136 -6.72 16.24 -9.44
CA GLN A 136 -6.62 16.64 -8.05
C GLN A 136 -6.14 15.46 -7.22
N LEU A 137 -5.16 15.71 -6.34
CA LEU A 137 -4.80 14.80 -5.26
C LEU A 137 -5.46 15.27 -3.97
N SER A 138 -6.09 14.37 -3.23
CA SER A 138 -6.69 14.65 -1.93
C SER A 138 -6.45 13.51 -0.95
N LEU A 139 -6.40 13.86 0.32
CA LEU A 139 -6.32 12.95 1.47
C LEU A 139 -7.61 13.02 2.27
#